data_ff8610801a3947f152ecd4187084fee3
#
_entry.id   ff8610801a3947f152ecd4187084fee3
#
_cell.length_a   1.000
_cell.length_b   1.000
_cell.length_c   1.000
_cell.angle_alpha   90.00
_cell.angle_beta   90.00
_cell.angle_gamma   90.00
#
_symmetry.space_group_name_H-M   'P 1'
#
loop_
_entity.id
_entity.type
_entity.pdbx_description
1 polymer ?
#
loop_
_entity_poly.entity_id
_entity_poly.type
_entity_poly.pdbx_seq_one_letter_code
_entity_poly.pdbx_strand_id
1 'polypeptide(L)'
;TDIGKPATLVMRKRFIDQEVKPFLYQAIGDYQKEAFQNNKQYKRIGDLSQIIMQLYGAIPFTQEQLNDRNWGYIKNGRTLVLVDSPNKVTGAATIRRAYEAKKNLLGGGWNKAVVLAWNFAFDISAAIQQYKEDVEVLVIPPDLLDKLSKKGYDKLIREGSVRFSSYQYLLVKPIQTEAHYGEQDKLTIELDNYVLLSPDNIPLDDKDKAKLQQVLEK
;
A
#
# COMPACT_ATOMS: atom_id res chain seq x y z
N THR A 1 -2.19 -15.69 -19.89
CA THR A 1 -1.53 -14.40 -19.63
C THR A 1 -2.53 -13.27 -19.77
N ASP A 2 -2.46 -12.30 -18.86
CA ASP A 2 -3.29 -11.10 -18.87
C ASP A 2 -2.45 -9.90 -18.38
N ILE A 3 -2.75 -8.73 -18.89
CA ILE A 3 -2.08 -7.47 -18.48
C ILE A 3 -2.72 -6.90 -17.21
N GLY A 4 -4.00 -7.22 -16.97
CA GLY A 4 -4.77 -6.66 -15.87
C GLY A 4 -4.62 -7.45 -14.57
N LYS A 5 -4.00 -6.85 -13.53
CA LYS A 5 -3.93 -7.46 -12.20
C LYS A 5 -5.29 -7.91 -11.64
N PRO A 6 -6.40 -7.13 -11.79
CA PRO A 6 -7.72 -7.59 -11.36
C PRO A 6 -8.19 -8.86 -12.08
N ALA A 7 -7.98 -8.94 -13.40
CA ALA A 7 -8.35 -10.11 -14.20
C ALA A 7 -7.57 -11.35 -13.79
N THR A 8 -6.27 -11.22 -13.55
CA THR A 8 -5.42 -12.33 -13.09
C THR A 8 -5.80 -12.82 -11.69
N LEU A 9 -6.22 -11.92 -10.79
CA LEU A 9 -6.74 -12.30 -9.47
C LEU A 9 -8.06 -13.09 -9.56
N VAL A 10 -8.96 -12.69 -10.47
CA VAL A 10 -10.21 -13.43 -10.72
C VAL A 10 -9.91 -14.81 -11.31
N MET A 11 -8.98 -14.91 -12.27
CA MET A 11 -8.54 -16.18 -12.83
C MET A 11 -7.95 -17.09 -11.75
N ARG A 12 -7.06 -16.56 -10.92
CA ARG A 12 -6.47 -17.31 -9.79
C ARG A 12 -7.55 -17.87 -8.86
N LYS A 13 -8.52 -17.03 -8.48
CA LYS A 13 -9.64 -17.49 -7.65
C LYS A 13 -10.42 -18.62 -8.35
N ARG A 14 -10.78 -18.48 -9.62
CA ARG A 14 -11.50 -19.51 -10.37
C ARG A 14 -10.74 -20.83 -10.44
N PHE A 15 -9.42 -20.79 -10.63
CA PHE A 15 -8.60 -21.99 -10.66
C PHE A 15 -8.58 -22.70 -9.29
N ILE A 16 -8.53 -21.94 -8.20
CA ILE A 16 -8.64 -22.50 -6.84
C ILE A 16 -10.03 -23.10 -6.62
N ASP A 17 -11.09 -22.38 -6.98
CA ASP A 17 -12.49 -22.85 -6.81
C ASP A 17 -12.80 -24.11 -7.66
N GLN A 18 -12.09 -24.30 -8.77
CA GLN A 18 -12.23 -25.47 -9.67
C GLN A 18 -11.24 -26.62 -9.35
N GLU A 19 -10.48 -26.47 -8.27
CA GLU A 19 -9.51 -27.48 -7.81
C GLU A 19 -8.56 -27.95 -8.93
N VAL A 20 -8.11 -27.00 -9.80
CA VAL A 20 -7.16 -27.33 -10.86
C VAL A 20 -5.81 -27.76 -10.26
N LYS A 21 -5.00 -28.48 -11.06
CA LYS A 21 -3.63 -28.87 -10.66
C LYS A 21 -2.83 -27.64 -10.18
N PRO A 22 -1.90 -27.82 -9.23
CA PRO A 22 -1.05 -26.73 -8.76
C PRO A 22 -0.42 -25.94 -9.88
N PHE A 23 -0.45 -24.63 -9.80
CA PHE A 23 0.08 -23.73 -10.83
C PHE A 23 0.90 -22.60 -10.21
N LEU A 24 1.88 -22.11 -10.95
CA LEU A 24 2.68 -20.97 -10.58
C LEU A 24 2.01 -19.68 -11.08
N TYR A 25 1.78 -18.75 -10.14
CA TYR A 25 1.35 -17.39 -10.47
C TYR A 25 2.54 -16.44 -10.38
N GLN A 26 2.88 -15.80 -11.47
CA GLN A 26 3.95 -14.80 -11.54
C GLN A 26 3.45 -13.51 -12.17
N ALA A 27 3.85 -12.39 -11.61
CA ALA A 27 3.71 -11.08 -12.23
C ALA A 27 5.04 -10.69 -12.88
N ILE A 28 4.97 -10.29 -14.15
CA ILE A 28 6.13 -9.76 -14.87
C ILE A 28 5.92 -8.26 -15.05
N GLY A 29 6.88 -7.47 -14.56
CA GLY A 29 6.81 -6.02 -14.60
C GLY A 29 6.05 -5.39 -13.43
N ASP A 30 5.88 -4.09 -13.49
CA ASP A 30 5.23 -3.27 -12.47
C ASP A 30 3.87 -2.78 -13.00
N TYR A 31 2.80 -3.41 -12.50
CA TYR A 31 1.43 -3.06 -12.91
C TYR A 31 1.10 -1.59 -12.69
N GLN A 32 1.54 -1.01 -11.59
CA GLN A 32 1.24 0.40 -11.29
C GLN A 32 1.96 1.35 -12.24
N LYS A 33 3.19 1.02 -12.60
CA LYS A 33 3.96 1.75 -13.60
C LYS A 33 3.29 1.69 -14.98
N GLU A 34 2.90 0.50 -15.43
CA GLU A 34 2.21 0.30 -16.69
C GLU A 34 0.84 1.00 -16.70
N ALA A 35 0.06 0.86 -15.64
CA ALA A 35 -1.24 1.52 -15.50
C ALA A 35 -1.09 3.06 -15.52
N PHE A 36 -0.05 3.59 -14.89
CA PHE A 36 0.24 5.03 -14.92
C PHE A 36 0.66 5.50 -16.32
N GLN A 37 1.54 4.78 -17.00
CA GLN A 37 2.02 5.13 -18.35
C GLN A 37 0.89 5.12 -19.39
N ASN A 38 -0.05 4.18 -19.24
CA ASN A 38 -1.21 4.06 -20.12
C ASN A 38 -2.34 5.04 -19.77
N ASN A 39 -2.25 5.74 -18.65
CA ASN A 39 -3.27 6.70 -18.23
C ASN A 39 -3.12 8.03 -19.02
N LYS A 40 -4.13 8.35 -19.83
CA LYS A 40 -4.15 9.56 -20.63
C LYS A 40 -4.43 10.85 -19.84
N GLN A 41 -5.03 10.74 -18.64
CA GLN A 41 -5.47 11.88 -17.86
C GLN A 41 -4.36 12.46 -16.97
N TYR A 42 -3.49 11.61 -16.43
CA TYR A 42 -2.44 12.01 -15.47
C TYR A 42 -1.06 11.75 -16.06
N LYS A 43 -0.58 12.69 -16.85
CA LYS A 43 0.72 12.56 -17.54
C LYS A 43 1.92 12.83 -16.64
N ARG A 44 1.72 13.56 -15.53
CA ARG A 44 2.78 13.95 -14.62
C ARG A 44 2.57 13.30 -13.26
N ILE A 45 3.64 12.70 -12.72
CA ILE A 45 3.62 12.07 -11.39
C ILE A 45 3.22 13.07 -10.30
N GLY A 46 3.67 14.32 -10.40
CA GLY A 46 3.32 15.36 -9.44
C GLY A 46 1.83 15.68 -9.39
N ASP A 47 1.14 15.67 -10.53
CA ASP A 47 -0.30 15.91 -10.58
C ASP A 47 -1.07 14.74 -9.96
N LEU A 48 -0.64 13.50 -10.22
CA LEU A 48 -1.20 12.31 -9.58
C LEU A 48 -0.98 12.35 -8.07
N SER A 49 0.21 12.73 -7.61
CA SER A 49 0.51 12.82 -6.17
C SER A 49 -0.39 13.81 -5.45
N GLN A 50 -0.69 14.96 -6.05
CA GLN A 50 -1.61 15.94 -5.48
C GLN A 50 -3.04 15.39 -5.35
N ILE A 51 -3.52 14.67 -6.36
CA ILE A 51 -4.83 14.02 -6.33
C ILE A 51 -4.89 12.97 -5.20
N ILE A 52 -3.85 12.15 -5.05
CA ILE A 52 -3.78 11.14 -4.00
C ILE A 52 -3.79 11.79 -2.62
N MET A 53 -3.03 12.87 -2.43
CA MET A 53 -3.04 13.61 -1.17
C MET A 53 -4.43 14.13 -0.82
N GLN A 54 -5.13 14.72 -1.79
CA GLN A 54 -6.50 15.22 -1.57
C GLN A 54 -7.49 14.08 -1.29
N LEU A 55 -7.37 12.93 -1.96
CA LEU A 55 -8.17 11.74 -1.66
C LEU A 55 -7.88 11.17 -0.27
N TYR A 56 -6.68 11.37 0.24
CA TYR A 56 -6.29 11.02 1.61
C TYR A 56 -6.75 12.06 2.65
N GLY A 57 -7.14 13.25 2.22
CA GLY A 57 -7.49 14.38 3.08
C GLY A 57 -6.31 15.26 3.48
N ALA A 58 -5.19 15.15 2.77
CA ALA A 58 -4.03 16.01 2.96
C ALA A 58 -4.04 17.21 2.00
N ILE A 59 -3.44 18.31 2.41
CA ILE A 59 -3.28 19.53 1.64
C ILE A 59 -1.89 19.51 1.00
N PRO A 60 -1.78 19.51 -0.35
CA PRO A 60 -0.48 19.62 -1.01
C PRO A 60 0.23 20.94 -0.68
N PHE A 61 1.55 20.92 -0.54
CA PHE A 61 2.32 22.16 -0.47
C PHE A 61 2.28 22.90 -1.82
N THR A 62 2.28 24.23 -1.75
CA THR A 62 2.38 25.06 -2.94
C THR A 62 3.80 25.04 -3.50
N GLN A 63 3.97 25.38 -4.80
CA GLN A 63 5.30 25.43 -5.40
C GLN A 63 6.22 26.48 -4.75
N GLU A 64 5.66 27.52 -4.18
CA GLU A 64 6.40 28.55 -3.44
C GLU A 64 6.95 28.01 -2.11
N GLN A 65 6.24 27.07 -1.49
CA GLN A 65 6.66 26.44 -0.24
C GLN A 65 7.66 25.32 -0.48
N LEU A 66 7.42 24.49 -1.51
CA LEU A 66 8.25 23.35 -1.81
C LEU A 66 8.19 22.98 -3.29
N ASN A 67 9.37 22.80 -3.95
CA ASN A 67 9.43 22.40 -5.36
C ASN A 67 8.89 20.99 -5.63
N ASP A 68 9.02 20.10 -4.64
CA ASP A 68 8.57 18.71 -4.71
C ASP A 68 7.05 18.61 -4.53
N ARG A 69 6.34 18.22 -5.58
CA ARG A 69 4.88 18.10 -5.61
C ARG A 69 4.31 16.84 -4.93
N ASN A 70 5.16 16.00 -4.38
CA ASN A 70 4.76 14.76 -3.70
C ASN A 70 4.68 14.89 -2.18
N TRP A 71 4.78 16.10 -1.66
CA TRP A 71 4.63 16.41 -0.25
C TRP A 71 3.37 17.23 0.02
N GLY A 72 2.76 16.94 1.14
CA GLY A 72 1.63 17.66 1.68
C GLY A 72 1.53 17.50 3.19
N TYR A 73 0.44 17.97 3.78
CA TYR A 73 0.24 17.92 5.22
C TYR A 73 -1.22 17.81 5.61
N ILE A 74 -1.47 17.28 6.78
CA ILE A 74 -2.75 17.35 7.49
C ILE A 74 -2.59 18.36 8.60
N LYS A 75 -3.41 19.43 8.57
CA LYS A 75 -3.31 20.54 9.51
C LYS A 75 -3.60 20.08 10.96
N ASN A 76 -4.68 19.33 11.14
CA ASN A 76 -5.00 18.74 12.43
C ASN A 76 -4.02 17.61 12.71
N GLY A 77 -3.24 17.74 13.82
CA GLY A 77 -2.22 16.77 14.20
C GLY A 77 -0.84 17.00 13.60
N ARG A 78 -0.63 18.06 12.78
CA ARG A 78 0.68 18.40 12.19
C ARG A 78 1.36 17.19 11.56
N THR A 79 0.63 16.48 10.70
CA THR A 79 1.10 15.28 10.04
C THR A 79 1.63 15.62 8.65
N LEU A 80 2.87 15.26 8.38
CA LEU A 80 3.48 15.39 7.06
C LEU A 80 3.06 14.19 6.19
N VAL A 81 2.78 14.42 4.93
CA VAL A 81 2.36 13.36 4.00
C VAL A 81 3.28 13.33 2.78
N LEU A 82 3.85 12.16 2.51
CA LEU A 82 4.65 11.87 1.32
C LEU A 82 3.88 10.88 0.44
N VAL A 83 3.66 11.21 -0.81
CA VAL A 83 3.16 10.27 -1.82
C VAL A 83 4.32 9.77 -2.66
N ASP A 84 4.61 8.47 -2.60
CA ASP A 84 5.66 7.89 -3.43
C ASP A 84 5.18 7.60 -4.86
N SER A 85 6.10 7.52 -5.78
CA SER A 85 5.81 7.39 -7.21
C SER A 85 5.35 5.97 -7.55
N PRO A 86 4.35 5.81 -8.45
CA PRO A 86 3.98 4.49 -8.98
C PRO A 86 5.11 3.83 -9.79
N ASN A 87 6.12 4.62 -10.20
CA ASN A 87 7.28 4.13 -10.96
C ASN A 87 8.45 3.70 -10.07
N LYS A 88 8.28 3.72 -8.76
CA LYS A 88 9.30 3.36 -7.78
C LYS A 88 8.80 2.27 -6.84
N VAL A 89 9.75 1.53 -6.30
CA VAL A 89 9.54 0.62 -5.19
C VAL A 89 9.91 1.36 -3.91
N THR A 90 8.96 1.49 -3.01
CA THR A 90 9.15 2.13 -1.70
C THR A 90 9.96 1.21 -0.80
N GLY A 91 11.10 1.68 -0.35
CA GLY A 91 12.02 0.93 0.50
C GLY A 91 12.52 1.74 1.69
N ALA A 92 13.53 1.24 2.37
CA ALA A 92 14.13 1.85 3.56
C ALA A 92 14.54 3.31 3.34
N ALA A 93 15.06 3.64 2.15
CA ALA A 93 15.47 5.01 1.81
C ALA A 93 14.29 6.00 1.82
N THR A 94 13.11 5.59 1.34
CA THR A 94 11.89 6.42 1.37
C THR A 94 11.42 6.65 2.80
N ILE A 95 11.42 5.62 3.64
CA ILE A 95 11.03 5.72 5.05
C ILE A 95 11.96 6.66 5.80
N ARG A 96 13.27 6.49 5.62
CA ARG A 96 14.28 7.38 6.20
C ARG A 96 14.11 8.83 5.75
N ARG A 97 13.86 9.06 4.45
CA ARG A 97 13.57 10.40 3.90
C ARG A 97 12.36 11.04 4.58
N ALA A 98 11.27 10.27 4.79
CA ALA A 98 10.08 10.75 5.48
C ALA A 98 10.37 11.12 6.94
N TYR A 99 11.19 10.31 7.64
CA TYR A 99 11.63 10.58 8.99
C TYR A 99 12.49 11.85 9.10
N GLU A 100 13.45 12.02 8.20
CA GLU A 100 14.30 13.22 8.16
C GLU A 100 13.48 14.47 7.81
N ALA A 101 12.53 14.35 6.87
CA ALA A 101 11.63 15.43 6.52
C ALA A 101 10.72 15.84 7.70
N LYS A 102 10.20 14.88 8.48
CA LYS A 102 9.46 15.18 9.71
C LYS A 102 10.23 16.11 10.63
N LYS A 103 11.55 15.94 10.74
CA LYS A 103 12.39 16.75 11.63
C LYS A 103 12.70 18.12 11.05
N ASN A 104 12.93 18.21 9.75
CA ASN A 104 13.60 19.37 9.16
C ASN A 104 12.76 20.13 8.12
N LEU A 105 11.77 19.49 7.49
CA LEU A 105 11.04 20.12 6.38
C LEU A 105 10.23 21.33 6.86
N LEU A 106 10.43 22.46 6.19
CA LEU A 106 9.77 23.74 6.49
C LEU A 106 9.88 24.16 7.97
N GLY A 107 11.07 23.98 8.54
CA GLY A 107 11.36 24.31 9.94
C GLY A 107 11.02 23.21 10.94
N GLY A 108 10.56 22.06 10.48
CA GLY A 108 10.27 20.91 11.32
C GLY A 108 9.02 21.04 12.18
N GLY A 109 9.00 20.33 13.31
CA GLY A 109 7.89 20.37 14.28
C GLY A 109 6.67 19.56 13.84
N TRP A 110 6.82 18.65 12.90
CA TRP A 110 5.78 17.68 12.53
C TRP A 110 5.69 16.57 13.58
N ASN A 111 4.48 16.22 13.98
CA ASN A 111 4.28 15.15 14.96
C ASN A 111 4.51 13.76 14.36
N LYS A 112 4.08 13.56 13.10
CA LYS A 112 4.14 12.29 12.40
C LYS A 112 4.38 12.52 10.91
N ALA A 113 4.98 11.55 10.23
CA ALA A 113 5.00 11.48 8.77
C ALA A 113 4.22 10.26 8.29
N VAL A 114 3.46 10.41 7.22
CA VAL A 114 2.73 9.34 6.55
C VAL A 114 3.29 9.16 5.15
N VAL A 115 3.63 7.94 4.78
CA VAL A 115 4.06 7.57 3.44
C VAL A 115 2.95 6.80 2.76
N LEU A 116 2.40 7.37 1.69
CA LEU A 116 1.43 6.72 0.83
C LEU A 116 2.18 6.09 -0.34
N ALA A 117 2.12 4.77 -0.49
CA ALA A 117 2.94 4.06 -1.45
C ALA A 117 2.17 3.01 -2.25
N TRP A 118 2.66 2.70 -3.45
CA TRP A 118 2.08 1.77 -4.41
C TRP A 118 2.68 0.39 -4.31
N ASN A 119 4.02 0.34 -4.30
CA ASN A 119 4.80 -0.88 -4.35
C ASN A 119 5.85 -0.85 -3.24
N PHE A 120 6.16 -1.99 -2.68
CA PHE A 120 7.02 -2.10 -1.51
C PHE A 120 8.18 -3.06 -1.78
N ALA A 121 9.37 -2.68 -1.29
CA ALA A 121 10.49 -3.60 -1.22
C ALA A 121 10.18 -4.73 -0.23
N PHE A 122 10.66 -5.93 -0.50
CA PHE A 122 10.37 -7.10 0.33
C PHE A 122 10.94 -6.97 1.76
N ASP A 123 12.00 -6.19 1.93
CA ASP A 123 12.73 -5.97 3.19
C ASP A 123 12.31 -4.69 3.94
N ILE A 124 11.27 -3.99 3.44
CA ILE A 124 10.83 -2.70 4.01
C ILE A 124 10.39 -2.80 5.47
N SER A 125 9.97 -3.97 5.92
CA SER A 125 9.45 -4.20 7.25
C SER A 125 10.42 -3.78 8.36
N ALA A 126 11.71 -4.05 8.20
CA ALA A 126 12.74 -3.65 9.17
C ALA A 126 12.82 -2.13 9.32
N ALA A 127 12.77 -1.39 8.20
CA ALA A 127 12.77 0.07 8.21
C ALA A 127 11.49 0.65 8.84
N ILE A 128 10.33 0.04 8.55
CA ILE A 128 9.06 0.49 9.15
C ILE A 128 9.11 0.28 10.66
N GLN A 129 9.56 -0.86 11.14
CA GLN A 129 9.69 -1.14 12.57
C GLN A 129 10.66 -0.17 13.28
N GLN A 130 11.77 0.18 12.61
CA GLN A 130 12.75 1.13 13.15
C GLN A 130 12.15 2.52 13.39
N TYR A 131 11.24 2.97 12.53
CA TYR A 131 10.66 4.33 12.57
C TYR A 131 9.16 4.36 12.89
N LYS A 132 8.61 3.30 13.45
CA LYS A 132 7.15 3.11 13.66
C LYS A 132 6.47 4.23 14.46
N GLU A 133 7.20 4.85 15.41
CA GLU A 133 6.66 5.94 16.25
C GLU A 133 6.55 7.27 15.45
N ASP A 134 7.36 7.43 14.44
CA ASP A 134 7.50 8.67 13.67
C ASP A 134 6.89 8.60 12.27
N VAL A 135 6.92 7.43 11.64
CA VAL A 135 6.52 7.23 10.25
C VAL A 135 5.51 6.11 10.13
N GLU A 136 4.37 6.43 9.56
CA GLU A 136 3.34 5.48 9.18
C GLU A 136 3.38 5.21 7.69
N VAL A 137 3.16 3.96 7.29
CA VAL A 137 3.16 3.55 5.89
C VAL A 137 1.80 2.99 5.52
N LEU A 138 1.18 3.59 4.51
CA LEU A 138 -0.13 3.18 4.01
C LEU A 138 -0.05 2.80 2.53
N VAL A 139 -0.84 1.82 2.18
CA VAL A 139 -0.94 1.29 0.83
C VAL A 139 -1.97 2.10 0.05
N ILE A 140 -1.57 2.63 -1.09
CA ILE A 140 -2.49 3.22 -2.07
C ILE A 140 -3.25 2.06 -2.73
N PRO A 141 -4.60 2.12 -2.81
CA PRO A 141 -5.37 1.04 -3.40
C PRO A 141 -4.86 0.66 -4.79
N PRO A 142 -4.61 -0.62 -5.07
CA PRO A 142 -4.06 -1.06 -6.36
C PRO A 142 -4.94 -0.72 -7.57
N ASP A 143 -6.24 -0.56 -7.35
CA ASP A 143 -7.24 -0.24 -8.37
C ASP A 143 -7.55 1.26 -8.48
N LEU A 144 -6.78 2.12 -7.77
CA LEU A 144 -7.05 3.56 -7.75
C LEU A 144 -6.93 4.20 -9.14
N LEU A 145 -5.92 3.83 -9.92
CA LEU A 145 -5.74 4.38 -11.26
C LEU A 145 -6.91 4.00 -12.19
N ASP A 146 -7.41 2.78 -12.08
CA ASP A 146 -8.59 2.34 -12.83
C ASP A 146 -9.85 3.06 -12.37
N LYS A 147 -10.01 3.28 -11.07
CA LYS A 147 -11.12 4.05 -10.50
C LYS A 147 -11.09 5.50 -10.97
N LEU A 148 -9.92 6.14 -10.96
CA LEU A 148 -9.74 7.50 -11.45
C LEU A 148 -10.09 7.61 -12.94
N SER A 149 -9.66 6.65 -13.76
CA SER A 149 -9.99 6.62 -15.19
C SER A 149 -11.48 6.43 -15.47
N LYS A 150 -12.16 5.59 -14.68
CA LYS A 150 -13.58 5.24 -14.90
C LYS A 150 -14.56 6.22 -14.29
N LYS A 151 -14.28 6.69 -13.08
CA LYS A 151 -15.21 7.51 -12.28
C LYS A 151 -14.86 8.99 -12.27
N GLY A 152 -13.59 9.31 -12.50
CA GLY A 152 -13.05 10.67 -12.34
C GLY A 152 -12.82 11.05 -10.87
N TYR A 153 -11.99 12.06 -10.68
CA TYR A 153 -11.56 12.55 -9.37
C TYR A 153 -12.71 13.09 -8.51
N ASP A 154 -13.55 13.99 -9.08
CA ASP A 154 -14.63 14.62 -8.30
C ASP A 154 -15.65 13.63 -7.73
N LYS A 155 -15.90 12.54 -8.45
CA LYS A 155 -16.80 11.49 -8.00
C LYS A 155 -16.19 10.69 -6.86
N LEU A 156 -14.89 10.35 -6.94
CA LEU A 156 -14.21 9.61 -5.89
C LEU A 156 -14.12 10.40 -4.57
N ILE A 157 -13.90 11.73 -4.65
CA ILE A 157 -13.94 12.60 -3.46
C ILE A 157 -15.32 12.62 -2.82
N ARG A 158 -16.37 12.82 -3.63
CA ARG A 158 -17.74 12.87 -3.10
C ARG A 158 -18.22 11.57 -2.49
N GLU A 159 -17.80 10.43 -3.09
CA GLU A 159 -18.16 9.11 -2.57
C GLU A 159 -17.36 8.73 -1.32
N GLY A 160 -16.19 9.36 -1.07
CA GLY A 160 -15.30 8.99 0.02
C GLY A 160 -14.86 7.51 -0.03
N SER A 161 -14.87 6.92 -1.22
CA SER A 161 -14.75 5.47 -1.42
C SER A 161 -13.30 4.98 -1.50
N VAL A 162 -12.33 5.89 -1.48
CA VAL A 162 -10.91 5.54 -1.52
C VAL A 162 -10.40 5.34 -0.11
N ARG A 163 -9.95 4.12 0.20
CA ARG A 163 -9.39 3.77 1.50
C ARG A 163 -7.93 3.39 1.35
N PHE A 164 -7.11 4.05 2.12
CA PHE A 164 -5.70 3.74 2.28
C PHE A 164 -5.57 2.74 3.41
N SER A 165 -5.01 1.58 3.13
CA SER A 165 -4.92 0.49 4.10
C SER A 165 -3.54 0.40 4.73
N SER A 166 -3.48 -0.16 5.95
CA SER A 166 -2.22 -0.51 6.57
C SER A 166 -1.41 -1.48 5.70
N TYR A 167 -0.10 -1.30 5.69
CA TYR A 167 0.79 -2.32 5.15
C TYR A 167 0.79 -3.53 6.09
N GLN A 168 0.58 -4.70 5.51
CA GLN A 168 0.53 -5.97 6.24
C GLN A 168 1.28 -7.03 5.45
N TYR A 169 1.93 -7.95 6.14
CA TYR A 169 2.63 -9.06 5.53
C TYR A 169 2.57 -10.31 6.38
N LEU A 170 2.61 -11.43 5.69
CA LEU A 170 2.61 -12.77 6.28
C LEU A 170 3.97 -13.39 6.03
N LEU A 171 4.62 -13.83 7.10
CA LEU A 171 5.82 -14.66 7.04
C LEU A 171 5.41 -16.12 7.11
N VAL A 172 5.93 -16.91 6.16
CA VAL A 172 5.76 -18.35 6.15
C VAL A 172 7.12 -19.00 6.21
N LYS A 173 7.22 -20.10 6.93
CA LYS A 173 8.43 -20.95 6.92
C LYS A 173 8.58 -21.61 5.54
N PRO A 174 9.77 -22.11 5.18
CA PRO A 174 9.96 -22.85 3.94
C PRO A 174 8.91 -23.94 3.80
N ILE A 175 8.21 -23.97 2.65
CA ILE A 175 7.16 -24.94 2.36
C ILE A 175 7.79 -26.33 2.30
N GLN A 176 7.28 -27.25 3.11
CA GLN A 176 7.71 -28.66 3.12
C GLN A 176 6.80 -29.47 2.21
N THR A 177 7.41 -30.28 1.36
CA THR A 177 6.69 -31.18 0.45
C THR A 177 7.07 -32.62 0.81
N GLU A 178 6.09 -33.43 1.12
CA GLU A 178 6.24 -34.86 1.38
C GLU A 178 5.47 -35.64 0.31
N ALA A 179 6.14 -36.61 -0.32
CA ALA A 179 5.46 -37.52 -1.23
C ALA A 179 4.40 -38.32 -0.45
N HIS A 180 3.18 -38.33 -0.92
CA HIS A 180 2.08 -39.06 -0.34
C HIS A 180 1.63 -40.19 -1.28
N TYR A 181 0.92 -41.20 -0.73
CA TYR A 181 0.47 -42.37 -1.50
C TYR A 181 -0.42 -41.92 -2.69
N GLY A 182 -0.02 -42.32 -3.91
CA GLY A 182 -0.69 -41.96 -5.14
C GLY A 182 -0.02 -40.78 -5.87
N GLU A 183 -0.78 -40.11 -6.74
CA GLU A 183 -0.31 -38.94 -7.52
C GLU A 183 -0.40 -37.61 -6.74
N GLN A 184 -0.51 -37.66 -5.41
CA GLN A 184 -0.69 -36.48 -4.57
C GLN A 184 0.51 -36.26 -3.66
N ASP A 185 0.96 -35.00 -3.55
CA ASP A 185 1.95 -34.57 -2.59
C ASP A 185 1.26 -33.86 -1.41
N LYS A 186 1.76 -34.11 -0.20
CA LYS A 186 1.35 -33.36 0.98
C LYS A 186 2.20 -32.11 1.10
N LEU A 187 1.57 -30.95 1.04
CA LEU A 187 2.20 -29.64 1.28
C LEU A 187 1.91 -29.19 2.70
N THR A 188 2.96 -28.95 3.47
CA THR A 188 2.85 -28.34 4.80
C THR A 188 3.31 -26.90 4.72
N ILE A 189 2.40 -25.97 5.01
CA ILE A 189 2.65 -24.53 5.07
C ILE A 189 2.51 -24.10 6.53
N GLU A 190 3.63 -23.77 7.15
CA GLU A 190 3.67 -23.27 8.52
C GLU A 190 3.75 -21.74 8.52
N LEU A 191 2.80 -21.10 9.20
CA LEU A 191 2.81 -19.65 9.38
C LEU A 191 3.81 -19.29 10.47
N ASP A 192 4.78 -18.45 10.14
CA ASP A 192 5.78 -17.98 11.09
C ASP A 192 5.29 -16.75 11.84
N ASN A 193 4.87 -15.72 11.09
CA ASN A 193 4.37 -14.47 11.68
C ASN A 193 3.42 -13.74 10.73
N TYR A 194 2.46 -13.03 11.31
CA TYR A 194 1.63 -12.07 10.62
C TYR A 194 1.81 -10.69 11.25
N VAL A 195 2.27 -9.73 10.46
CA VAL A 195 2.54 -8.37 10.93
C VAL A 195 1.53 -7.41 10.34
N LEU A 196 0.87 -6.68 11.21
CA LEU A 196 -0.06 -5.62 10.92
C LEU A 196 0.46 -4.33 11.55
N LEU A 197 0.86 -3.37 10.72
CA LEU A 197 1.62 -2.21 11.17
C LEU A 197 0.73 -1.06 11.69
N SER A 198 -0.50 -0.95 11.20
CA SER A 198 -1.43 0.11 11.59
C SER A 198 -2.84 -0.45 11.70
N PRO A 199 -3.19 -1.12 12.83
CA PRO A 199 -4.49 -1.78 13.01
C PRO A 199 -5.68 -0.81 12.88
N ASP A 200 -5.51 0.46 13.24
CA ASP A 200 -6.55 1.48 13.16
C ASP A 200 -7.03 1.77 11.72
N ASN A 201 -6.20 1.47 10.73
CA ASN A 201 -6.51 1.67 9.31
C ASN A 201 -7.12 0.44 8.62
N ILE A 202 -7.49 -0.59 9.38
CA ILE A 202 -8.23 -1.72 8.83
C ILE A 202 -9.70 -1.32 8.70
N PRO A 203 -10.34 -1.59 7.56
CA PRO A 203 -11.76 -1.30 7.37
C PRO A 203 -12.63 -2.34 8.07
N LEU A 204 -12.54 -2.42 9.38
CA LEU A 204 -13.36 -3.27 10.22
C LEU A 204 -14.54 -2.47 10.78
N ASP A 205 -15.64 -3.14 11.07
CA ASP A 205 -16.71 -2.55 11.88
C ASP A 205 -16.25 -2.38 13.35
N ASP A 206 -17.00 -1.62 14.14
CA ASP A 206 -16.59 -1.30 15.52
C ASP A 206 -16.52 -2.53 16.43
N LYS A 207 -17.31 -3.58 16.14
CA LYS A 207 -17.28 -4.84 16.88
C LYS A 207 -16.01 -5.64 16.60
N ASP A 208 -15.61 -5.68 15.34
CA ASP A 208 -14.42 -6.42 14.92
C ASP A 208 -13.14 -5.66 15.27
N LYS A 209 -13.16 -4.32 15.31
CA LYS A 209 -12.06 -3.52 15.88
C LYS A 209 -11.83 -3.81 17.35
N ALA A 210 -12.89 -3.89 18.16
CA ALA A 210 -12.79 -4.20 19.57
C ALA A 210 -12.21 -5.61 19.81
N LYS A 211 -12.59 -6.59 19.00
CA LYS A 211 -12.01 -7.94 19.06
C LYS A 211 -10.53 -7.95 18.68
N LEU A 212 -10.17 -7.21 17.62
CA LEU A 212 -8.78 -7.11 17.18
C LEU A 212 -7.91 -6.51 18.29
N GLN A 213 -8.35 -5.42 18.93
CA GLN A 213 -7.64 -4.82 20.05
C GLN A 213 -7.40 -5.82 21.19
N GLN A 214 -8.42 -6.60 21.57
CA GLN A 214 -8.27 -7.62 22.61
C GLN A 214 -7.25 -8.72 22.25
N VAL A 215 -7.03 -8.98 20.98
CA VAL A 215 -6.03 -9.96 20.50
C VAL A 215 -4.63 -9.37 20.50
N LEU A 216 -4.49 -8.08 20.19
CA LEU A 216 -3.19 -7.40 20.13
C LEU A 216 -2.62 -7.04 21.50
N GLU A 217 -3.48 -6.98 22.56
CA GLU A 217 -3.08 -6.71 23.94
C GLU A 217 -2.66 -7.98 24.71
N LYS A 218 -2.76 -9.16 24.11
CA LYS A 218 -2.30 -10.45 24.66
C LYS A 218 -0.93 -10.85 24.13
#